data_26310add00cb06410772813e349e1084
#
_entry.id   26310add00cb06410772813e349e1084
#
_cell.length_a   1.000
_cell.length_b   1.000
_cell.length_c   1.000
_cell.angle_alpha   90.00
_cell.angle_beta   90.00
_cell.angle_gamma   90.00
#
_symmetry.space_group_name_H-M   'P 1'
#
loop_
_entity.id
_entity.type
_entity.pdbx_description
1 polymer ?
#
loop_
_entity_poly.entity_id
_entity_poly.type
_entity_poly.pdbx_seq_one_letter_code
_entity_poly.pdbx_strand_id
1 'polypeptide(L)'
;MITVHHLEHSRSHRVLWLLEELEVPYQIKRYQRESTMLAPEALKKIHPLGKSPIITDENRVVAESGAILEYLENKYDAEYRLKLTDEEEALQSRYWLHYAEGSLMPLLVMKLIFARLGQAPVPWLLRPIGGMFGKGVQKAFLDKQLKPHMQMVENHLVAHPWFAGKRFSIADIQMSFPLLALNQRAGLQQMPATQKWLETVKQRAAWQRAIQQGGDINLQG
;
A
#
# COMPACT_ATOMS: atom_id res chain seq x y z
N MET A 1 18.24 -12.84 11.09
CA MET A 1 16.83 -13.27 10.87
C MET A 1 15.95 -12.03 10.83
N ILE A 2 15.09 -11.92 9.81
CA ILE A 2 14.23 -10.76 9.61
C ILE A 2 13.03 -10.81 10.57
N THR A 3 12.74 -9.71 11.27
CA THR A 3 11.51 -9.52 12.02
C THR A 3 10.68 -8.43 11.37
N VAL A 4 9.45 -8.75 10.97
CA VAL A 4 8.48 -7.78 10.46
C VAL A 4 7.64 -7.25 11.62
N HIS A 5 7.73 -5.95 11.89
CA HIS A 5 6.87 -5.27 12.86
C HIS A 5 5.53 -4.95 12.20
N HIS A 6 4.63 -5.93 12.22
CA HIS A 6 3.36 -5.90 11.52
C HIS A 6 2.27 -5.21 12.34
N LEU A 7 1.76 -4.10 11.81
CA LEU A 7 0.56 -3.43 12.30
C LEU A 7 -0.63 -3.88 11.45
N GLU A 8 -1.71 -4.30 12.08
CA GLU A 8 -2.94 -4.72 11.38
C GLU A 8 -3.47 -3.62 10.42
N HIS A 9 -4.07 -4.03 9.31
CA HIS A 9 -4.65 -3.16 8.29
C HIS A 9 -3.70 -2.05 7.81
N SER A 10 -2.44 -2.38 7.61
CA SER A 10 -1.40 -1.41 7.26
C SER A 10 -0.56 -1.85 6.06
N ARG A 11 0.31 -0.95 5.64
CA ARG A 11 1.27 -1.18 4.56
C ARG A 11 2.28 -2.30 4.83
N SER A 12 2.38 -2.81 6.07
CA SER A 12 3.27 -3.92 6.41
C SER A 12 2.92 -5.23 5.71
N HIS A 13 1.67 -5.37 5.22
CA HIS A 13 1.28 -6.49 4.38
C HIS A 13 2.14 -6.61 3.11
N ARG A 14 2.57 -5.49 2.52
CA ARG A 14 3.49 -5.48 1.36
C ARG A 14 4.81 -6.21 1.67
N VAL A 15 5.31 -6.00 2.89
CA VAL A 15 6.56 -6.60 3.35
C VAL A 15 6.41 -8.11 3.53
N LEU A 16 5.30 -8.54 4.15
CA LEU A 16 4.97 -9.96 4.28
C LEU A 16 4.87 -10.61 2.90
N TRP A 17 4.15 -9.98 1.97
CA TRP A 17 4.00 -10.50 0.62
C TRP A 17 5.34 -10.61 -0.12
N LEU A 18 6.21 -9.59 -0.04
CA LEU A 18 7.53 -9.68 -0.66
C LEU A 18 8.36 -10.84 -0.09
N LEU A 19 8.38 -11.01 1.22
CA LEU A 19 9.11 -12.10 1.87
C LEU A 19 8.59 -13.48 1.45
N GLU A 20 7.27 -13.61 1.25
CA GLU A 20 6.64 -14.82 0.72
C GLU A 20 6.97 -15.06 -0.78
N GLU A 21 7.10 -14.01 -1.59
CA GLU A 21 7.54 -14.13 -2.99
C GLU A 21 9.01 -14.56 -3.10
N LEU A 22 9.85 -14.07 -2.19
CA LEU A 22 11.26 -14.39 -2.12
C LEU A 22 11.54 -15.70 -1.37
N GLU A 23 10.53 -16.29 -0.72
CA GLU A 23 10.66 -17.49 0.12
C GLU A 23 11.71 -17.33 1.24
N VAL A 24 11.84 -16.10 1.75
CA VAL A 24 12.80 -15.76 2.82
C VAL A 24 12.15 -16.00 4.19
N PRO A 25 12.79 -16.76 5.09
CA PRO A 25 12.25 -16.98 6.43
C PRO A 25 12.26 -15.69 7.27
N TYR A 26 11.17 -15.46 7.99
CA TYR A 26 10.97 -14.27 8.81
C TYR A 26 10.13 -14.57 10.05
N GLN A 27 10.14 -13.64 11.00
CA GLN A 27 9.25 -13.63 12.16
C GLN A 27 8.32 -12.42 12.10
N ILE A 28 7.11 -12.57 12.65
CA ILE A 28 6.14 -11.48 12.75
C ILE A 28 5.99 -11.06 14.21
N LYS A 29 6.29 -9.80 14.49
CA LYS A 29 5.87 -9.14 15.73
C LYS A 29 4.63 -8.32 15.45
N ARG A 30 3.49 -8.77 15.99
CA ARG A 30 2.19 -8.15 15.73
C ARG A 30 1.95 -6.96 16.65
N TYR A 31 1.31 -5.95 16.09
CA TYR A 31 0.83 -4.77 16.80
C TYR A 31 -0.62 -4.49 16.40
N GLN A 32 -1.42 -4.10 17.38
CA GLN A 32 -2.78 -3.66 17.17
C GLN A 32 -2.85 -2.14 17.22
N ARG A 33 -3.82 -1.57 16.50
CA ARG A 33 -4.09 -0.13 16.57
C ARG A 33 -4.71 0.21 17.92
N GLU A 34 -4.39 1.39 18.42
CA GLU A 34 -5.09 1.97 19.57
C GLU A 34 -6.52 2.37 19.18
N SER A 35 -7.36 2.65 20.17
CA SER A 35 -8.73 3.15 19.96
C SER A 35 -8.78 4.45 19.14
N THR A 36 -7.68 5.21 19.14
CA THR A 36 -7.47 6.41 18.31
C THR A 36 -7.12 6.10 16.85
N MET A 37 -7.04 4.82 16.47
CA MET A 37 -6.54 4.33 15.18
C MET A 37 -5.04 4.60 14.94
N LEU A 38 -4.32 5.12 15.91
CA LEU A 38 -2.87 5.32 15.83
C LEU A 38 -2.13 4.00 16.07
N ALA A 39 -0.86 3.98 15.66
CA ALA A 39 0.05 2.90 15.99
C ALA A 39 0.44 3.00 17.49
N PRO A 40 0.64 1.86 18.19
CA PRO A 40 0.97 1.88 19.61
C PRO A 40 2.37 2.43 19.86
N GLU A 41 2.57 3.02 21.04
CA GLU A 41 3.87 3.55 21.50
C GLU A 41 5.02 2.53 21.41
N ALA A 42 4.71 1.24 21.52
CA ALA A 42 5.71 0.19 21.38
C ALA A 42 6.48 0.22 20.05
N LEU A 43 5.85 0.73 18.96
CA LEU A 43 6.54 0.91 17.67
C LEU A 43 7.55 2.06 17.70
N LYS A 44 7.34 3.09 18.51
CA LYS A 44 8.30 4.20 18.68
C LYS A 44 9.62 3.75 19.34
N LYS A 45 9.58 2.66 20.09
CA LYS A 45 10.82 2.05 20.65
C LYS A 45 11.69 1.41 19.56
N ILE A 46 11.12 1.10 18.41
CA ILE A 46 11.83 0.49 17.27
C ILE A 46 12.29 1.57 16.29
N HIS A 47 11.40 2.52 15.96
CA HIS A 47 11.71 3.62 15.06
C HIS A 47 11.00 4.90 15.55
N PRO A 48 11.67 6.08 15.58
CA PRO A 48 11.15 7.30 16.23
C PRO A 48 9.75 7.72 15.79
N LEU A 49 9.38 7.51 14.51
CA LEU A 49 8.06 7.86 13.99
C LEU A 49 6.95 6.89 14.41
N GLY A 50 7.29 5.69 14.87
CA GLY A 50 6.30 4.67 15.24
C GLY A 50 5.32 4.32 14.11
N LYS A 51 5.76 4.42 12.86
CA LYS A 51 4.93 4.10 11.67
C LYS A 51 5.23 2.68 11.20
N SER A 52 4.24 2.04 10.56
CA SER A 52 4.39 0.73 9.93
C SER A 52 4.34 0.90 8.40
N PRO A 53 5.16 0.15 7.63
CA PRO A 53 6.00 -0.97 8.05
C PRO A 53 7.34 -0.58 8.66
N ILE A 54 7.86 -1.45 9.51
CA ILE A 54 9.24 -1.46 9.96
C ILE A 54 9.72 -2.91 9.93
N ILE A 55 10.96 -3.14 9.54
CA ILE A 55 11.64 -4.42 9.73
C ILE A 55 12.89 -4.23 10.60
N THR A 56 13.26 -5.29 11.32
CA THR A 56 14.59 -5.43 11.88
C THR A 56 15.26 -6.63 11.22
N ASP A 57 16.47 -6.44 10.73
CA ASP A 57 17.28 -7.49 10.12
C ASP A 57 18.68 -7.43 10.71
N GLU A 58 19.00 -8.40 11.55
CA GLU A 58 20.19 -8.38 12.40
C GLU A 58 20.22 -7.08 13.25
N ASN A 59 21.20 -6.22 13.02
CA ASN A 59 21.37 -4.94 13.74
C ASN A 59 20.78 -3.74 12.96
N ARG A 60 20.08 -3.97 11.83
CA ARG A 60 19.50 -2.90 11.04
C ARG A 60 18.00 -2.75 11.30
N VAL A 61 17.57 -1.53 11.45
CA VAL A 61 16.16 -1.15 11.43
C VAL A 61 15.91 -0.42 10.11
N VAL A 62 14.97 -0.92 9.32
CA VAL A 62 14.57 -0.29 8.07
C VAL A 62 13.10 0.06 8.15
N ALA A 63 12.77 1.31 7.85
CA ALA A 63 11.41 1.84 7.76
C ALA A 63 11.15 2.36 6.34
N GLU A 64 9.91 2.76 6.05
CA GLU A 64 9.37 3.12 4.74
C GLU A 64 9.22 1.91 3.81
N SER A 65 7.98 1.71 3.32
CA SER A 65 7.66 0.51 2.52
C SER A 65 8.54 0.38 1.27
N GLY A 66 8.75 1.47 0.52
CA GLY A 66 9.60 1.44 -0.66
C GLY A 66 11.05 1.05 -0.33
N ALA A 67 11.65 1.68 0.68
CA ALA A 67 13.01 1.38 1.12
C ALA A 67 13.16 -0.07 1.62
N ILE A 68 12.15 -0.59 2.32
CA ILE A 68 12.13 -1.98 2.77
C ILE A 68 12.06 -2.93 1.56
N LEU A 69 11.20 -2.66 0.58
CA LEU A 69 11.06 -3.50 -0.61
C LEU A 69 12.37 -3.53 -1.41
N GLU A 70 12.99 -2.39 -1.67
CA GLU A 70 14.29 -2.31 -2.35
C GLU A 70 15.41 -3.01 -1.54
N TYR A 71 15.44 -2.82 -0.22
CA TYR A 71 16.43 -3.48 0.64
C TYR A 71 16.31 -5.00 0.58
N LEU A 72 15.09 -5.53 0.69
CA LEU A 72 14.85 -6.98 0.68
C LEU A 72 15.13 -7.57 -0.71
N GLU A 73 14.68 -6.94 -1.78
CA GLU A 73 14.99 -7.35 -3.15
C GLU A 73 16.51 -7.41 -3.38
N ASN A 74 17.23 -6.34 -3.02
CA ASN A 74 18.68 -6.28 -3.24
C ASN A 74 19.46 -7.29 -2.41
N LYS A 75 19.02 -7.59 -1.18
CA LYS A 75 19.77 -8.48 -0.28
C LYS A 75 19.40 -9.95 -0.45
N TYR A 76 18.14 -10.25 -0.79
CA TYR A 76 17.59 -11.60 -0.71
C TYR A 76 17.10 -12.18 -2.04
N ASP A 77 16.96 -11.38 -3.10
CA ASP A 77 16.58 -11.87 -4.43
C ASP A 77 17.80 -12.31 -5.25
N ALA A 78 18.53 -13.30 -4.74
CA ALA A 78 19.73 -13.82 -5.40
C ALA A 78 19.44 -14.51 -6.76
N GLU A 79 18.21 -15.01 -6.93
CA GLU A 79 17.77 -15.71 -8.15
C GLU A 79 17.13 -14.77 -9.18
N TYR A 80 17.12 -13.47 -8.94
CA TYR A 80 16.49 -12.46 -9.81
C TYR A 80 15.01 -12.76 -10.12
N ARG A 81 14.27 -13.22 -9.13
CA ARG A 81 12.83 -13.52 -9.27
C ARG A 81 12.00 -12.27 -9.53
N LEU A 82 12.34 -11.18 -8.86
CA LEU A 82 11.66 -9.88 -8.94
C LEU A 82 12.56 -8.79 -9.48
N LYS A 83 13.86 -8.86 -9.21
CA LYS A 83 14.84 -7.88 -9.65
C LYS A 83 14.92 -7.83 -11.16
N LEU A 84 14.74 -6.63 -11.70
CA LEU A 84 14.73 -6.39 -13.13
C LEU A 84 16.14 -6.08 -13.63
N THR A 85 16.52 -6.68 -14.74
CA THR A 85 17.82 -6.47 -15.41
C THR A 85 17.70 -5.59 -16.64
N ASP A 86 16.51 -5.48 -17.22
CA ASP A 86 16.23 -4.53 -18.30
C ASP A 86 16.14 -3.11 -17.72
N GLU A 87 16.84 -2.17 -18.34
CA GLU A 87 16.98 -0.80 -17.83
C GLU A 87 15.64 -0.04 -17.84
N GLU A 88 14.83 -0.22 -18.89
CA GLU A 88 13.53 0.43 -19.01
C GLU A 88 12.53 -0.15 -17.99
N GLU A 89 12.45 -1.48 -17.86
CA GLU A 89 11.61 -2.13 -16.84
C GLU A 89 12.04 -1.71 -15.42
N ALA A 90 13.34 -1.60 -15.15
CA ALA A 90 13.86 -1.16 -13.85
C ALA A 90 13.50 0.32 -13.58
N LEU A 91 13.54 1.19 -14.61
CA LEU A 91 13.11 2.58 -14.50
C LEU A 91 11.60 2.67 -14.23
N GLN A 92 10.79 1.89 -14.95
CA GLN A 92 9.33 1.82 -14.74
C GLN A 92 9.00 1.30 -13.33
N SER A 93 9.70 0.26 -12.87
CA SER A 93 9.51 -0.24 -11.50
C SER A 93 9.78 0.84 -10.46
N ARG A 94 10.88 1.58 -10.60
CA ARG A 94 11.22 2.69 -9.70
C ARG A 94 10.20 3.83 -9.77
N TYR A 95 9.72 4.18 -10.97
CA TYR A 95 8.68 5.17 -11.15
C TYR A 95 7.43 4.82 -10.33
N TRP A 96 6.90 3.60 -10.50
CA TRP A 96 5.68 3.17 -9.82
C TRP A 96 5.87 2.97 -8.32
N LEU A 97 7.08 2.56 -7.89
CA LEU A 97 7.45 2.46 -6.48
C LEU A 97 7.30 3.82 -5.77
N HIS A 98 7.81 4.89 -6.38
CA HIS A 98 7.70 6.26 -5.84
C HIS A 98 6.31 6.84 -6.04
N TYR A 99 5.68 6.61 -7.20
CA TYR A 99 4.34 7.11 -7.52
C TYR A 99 3.29 6.66 -6.51
N ALA A 100 3.35 5.42 -6.06
CA ALA A 100 2.38 4.85 -5.13
C ALA A 100 2.20 5.69 -3.87
N GLU A 101 3.29 6.11 -3.23
CA GLU A 101 3.25 6.87 -1.97
C GLU A 101 3.40 8.38 -2.18
N GLY A 102 4.13 8.81 -3.21
CA GLY A 102 4.38 10.24 -3.46
C GLY A 102 3.25 10.95 -4.21
N SER A 103 2.47 10.22 -5.01
CA SER A 103 1.45 10.83 -5.87
C SER A 103 0.03 10.31 -5.59
N LEU A 104 -0.18 9.00 -5.61
CA LEU A 104 -1.52 8.43 -5.50
C LEU A 104 -2.04 8.39 -4.06
N MET A 105 -1.23 7.89 -3.11
CA MET A 105 -1.67 7.76 -1.72
C MET A 105 -2.04 9.08 -1.04
N PRO A 106 -1.35 10.22 -1.24
CA PRO A 106 -1.74 11.49 -0.65
C PRO A 106 -3.17 11.90 -1.01
N LEU A 107 -3.59 11.72 -2.26
CA LEU A 107 -4.96 12.00 -2.71
C LEU A 107 -5.98 11.09 -2.05
N LEU A 108 -5.67 9.79 -1.92
CA LEU A 108 -6.54 8.81 -1.26
C LEU A 108 -6.67 9.08 0.24
N VAL A 109 -5.58 9.49 0.90
CA VAL A 109 -5.60 9.87 2.32
C VAL A 109 -6.41 11.14 2.54
N MET A 110 -6.20 12.17 1.72
CA MET A 110 -7.03 13.37 1.78
C MET A 110 -8.51 13.05 1.58
N LYS A 111 -8.84 12.22 0.59
CA LYS A 111 -10.23 11.78 0.35
C LYS A 111 -10.83 11.10 1.58
N LEU A 112 -10.06 10.24 2.26
CA LEU A 112 -10.49 9.60 3.51
C LEU A 112 -10.73 10.62 4.63
N ILE A 113 -9.81 11.58 4.83
CA ILE A 113 -9.92 12.61 5.87
C ILE A 113 -11.18 13.45 5.63
N PHE A 114 -11.39 13.93 4.41
CA PHE A 114 -12.57 14.73 4.08
C PHE A 114 -13.89 13.94 4.16
N ALA A 115 -13.88 12.63 3.88
CA ALA A 115 -15.06 11.79 4.10
C ALA A 115 -15.43 11.65 5.58
N ARG A 116 -14.45 11.71 6.48
CA ARG A 116 -14.66 11.59 7.93
C ARG A 116 -15.12 12.88 8.63
N LEU A 117 -15.13 14.04 7.97
CA LEU A 117 -15.60 15.29 8.58
C LEU A 117 -17.07 15.26 9.00
N GLY A 118 -17.88 14.37 8.42
CA GLY A 118 -19.25 14.12 8.83
C GLY A 118 -19.45 13.06 9.93
N GLN A 119 -18.36 12.56 10.53
CA GLN A 119 -18.37 11.42 11.46
C GLN A 119 -17.65 11.78 12.78
N ALA A 120 -17.66 10.85 13.75
CA ALA A 120 -16.81 10.98 14.94
C ALA A 120 -15.32 11.06 14.51
N PRO A 121 -14.47 11.84 15.20
CA PRO A 121 -14.67 12.56 16.47
C PRO A 121 -15.29 13.96 16.33
N VAL A 122 -15.77 14.38 15.15
CA VAL A 122 -16.45 15.67 14.99
C VAL A 122 -17.71 15.70 15.88
N PRO A 123 -17.93 16.77 16.69
CA PRO A 123 -19.12 16.90 17.53
C PRO A 123 -20.41 16.72 16.71
N TRP A 124 -21.38 16.00 17.25
CA TRP A 124 -22.55 15.55 16.52
C TRP A 124 -23.34 16.67 15.83
N LEU A 125 -23.44 17.83 16.50
CA LEU A 125 -24.10 19.03 15.95
C LEU A 125 -23.42 19.61 14.71
N LEU A 126 -22.09 19.43 14.59
CA LEU A 126 -21.29 19.94 13.49
C LEU A 126 -21.11 18.94 12.33
N ARG A 127 -21.47 17.66 12.53
CA ARG A 127 -21.32 16.61 11.52
C ARG A 127 -22.01 16.91 10.19
N PRO A 128 -23.26 17.43 10.15
CA PRO A 128 -23.89 17.78 8.88
C PRO A 128 -23.10 18.83 8.09
N ILE A 129 -22.59 19.86 8.79
CA ILE A 129 -21.78 20.92 8.19
C ILE A 129 -20.44 20.34 7.73
N GLY A 130 -19.74 19.58 8.59
CA GLY A 130 -18.50 18.89 8.25
C GLY A 130 -18.64 17.99 7.03
N GLY A 131 -19.72 17.20 6.96
CA GLY A 131 -20.02 16.34 5.82
C GLY A 131 -20.28 17.13 4.53
N MET A 132 -20.97 18.26 4.61
CA MET A 132 -21.18 19.14 3.45
C MET A 132 -19.86 19.72 2.93
N PHE A 133 -19.01 20.26 3.81
CA PHE A 133 -17.67 20.73 3.44
C PHE A 133 -16.81 19.63 2.84
N GLY A 134 -16.77 18.45 3.50
CA GLY A 134 -16.02 17.30 3.02
C GLY A 134 -16.42 16.89 1.60
N LYS A 135 -17.73 16.77 1.32
CA LYS A 135 -18.26 16.50 -0.02
C LYS A 135 -17.91 17.59 -1.02
N GLY A 136 -18.00 18.87 -0.60
CA GLY A 136 -17.66 20.02 -1.42
C GLY A 136 -16.20 19.98 -1.89
N VAL A 137 -15.25 19.77 -0.97
CA VAL A 137 -13.82 19.67 -1.30
C VAL A 137 -13.53 18.44 -2.16
N GLN A 138 -14.14 17.29 -1.84
CA GLN A 138 -13.98 16.09 -2.66
C GLN A 138 -14.39 16.37 -4.12
N LYS A 139 -15.59 16.87 -4.37
CA LYS A 139 -16.12 17.12 -5.71
C LYS A 139 -15.35 18.24 -6.43
N ALA A 140 -15.03 19.33 -5.74
CA ALA A 140 -14.40 20.50 -6.35
C ALA A 140 -12.93 20.30 -6.71
N PHE A 141 -12.20 19.52 -5.90
CA PHE A 141 -10.76 19.39 -6.01
C PHE A 141 -10.31 17.92 -6.15
N LEU A 142 -10.59 17.06 -5.14
CA LEU A 142 -9.96 15.74 -5.06
C LEU A 142 -10.38 14.80 -6.19
N ASP A 143 -11.67 14.77 -6.57
CA ASP A 143 -12.15 13.90 -7.65
C ASP A 143 -11.56 14.32 -9.00
N LYS A 144 -11.37 15.65 -9.21
CA LYS A 144 -10.73 16.17 -10.42
C LYS A 144 -9.25 15.80 -10.49
N GLN A 145 -8.55 15.82 -9.36
CA GLN A 145 -7.15 15.40 -9.28
C GLN A 145 -7.01 13.88 -9.43
N LEU A 146 -7.85 13.10 -8.77
CA LEU A 146 -7.77 11.64 -8.80
C LEU A 146 -8.11 11.04 -10.18
N LYS A 147 -9.02 11.66 -10.93
CA LYS A 147 -9.46 11.16 -12.24
C LYS A 147 -8.32 10.90 -13.23
N PRO A 148 -7.38 11.84 -13.49
CA PRO A 148 -6.24 11.57 -14.38
C PRO A 148 -5.30 10.49 -13.85
N HIS A 149 -5.12 10.37 -12.52
CA HIS A 149 -4.35 9.28 -11.93
C HIS A 149 -4.99 7.92 -12.20
N MET A 150 -6.30 7.80 -12.01
CA MET A 150 -7.05 6.57 -12.29
C MET A 150 -6.95 6.20 -13.78
N GLN A 151 -7.11 7.18 -14.67
CA GLN A 151 -7.00 6.97 -16.12
C GLN A 151 -5.59 6.50 -16.52
N MET A 152 -4.54 7.12 -15.94
CA MET A 152 -3.16 6.73 -16.21
C MET A 152 -2.88 5.29 -15.75
N VAL A 153 -3.32 4.91 -14.55
CA VAL A 153 -3.17 3.54 -14.04
C VAL A 153 -3.90 2.53 -14.93
N GLU A 154 -5.15 2.83 -15.28
CA GLU A 154 -5.95 1.96 -16.14
C GLU A 154 -5.31 1.78 -17.52
N ASN A 155 -4.90 2.88 -18.18
CA ASN A 155 -4.26 2.82 -19.50
C ASN A 155 -2.94 2.03 -19.45
N HIS A 156 -2.18 2.17 -18.36
CA HIS A 156 -0.95 1.40 -18.17
C HIS A 156 -1.24 -0.10 -18.11
N LEU A 157 -2.21 -0.50 -17.31
CA LEU A 157 -2.58 -1.92 -17.13
C LEU A 157 -3.37 -2.51 -18.31
N VAL A 158 -3.95 -1.68 -19.19
CA VAL A 158 -4.44 -2.13 -20.50
C VAL A 158 -3.28 -2.53 -21.40
N ALA A 159 -2.18 -1.78 -21.38
CA ALA A 159 -1.02 -2.00 -22.25
C ALA A 159 -0.02 -3.03 -21.68
N HIS A 160 0.03 -3.18 -20.36
CA HIS A 160 1.03 -3.99 -19.66
C HIS A 160 0.40 -4.88 -18.61
N PRO A 161 0.84 -6.15 -18.46
CA PRO A 161 0.34 -7.05 -17.43
C PRO A 161 0.76 -6.64 -16.01
N TRP A 162 1.88 -5.91 -15.86
CA TRP A 162 2.48 -5.51 -14.58
C TRP A 162 2.96 -4.06 -14.62
N PHE A 163 3.20 -3.46 -13.46
CA PHE A 163 3.62 -2.06 -13.37
C PHE A 163 5.01 -1.78 -13.94
N ALA A 164 5.94 -2.73 -13.86
CA ALA A 164 7.22 -2.59 -14.54
C ALA A 164 7.19 -2.87 -16.06
N GLY A 165 6.09 -3.42 -16.56
CA GLY A 165 5.90 -3.79 -17.96
C GLY A 165 5.53 -5.27 -18.10
N LYS A 166 6.47 -6.12 -18.51
CA LYS A 166 6.22 -7.55 -18.79
C LYS A 166 6.36 -8.44 -17.56
N ARG A 167 7.14 -8.04 -16.58
CA ARG A 167 7.49 -8.84 -15.40
C ARG A 167 6.88 -8.26 -14.13
N PHE A 168 6.41 -9.16 -13.26
CA PHE A 168 6.04 -8.83 -11.89
C PHE A 168 7.27 -8.34 -11.11
N SER A 169 7.11 -7.31 -10.29
CA SER A 169 8.19 -6.66 -9.55
C SER A 169 7.72 -6.06 -8.21
N ILE A 170 8.65 -5.46 -7.47
CA ILE A 170 8.33 -4.73 -6.25
C ILE A 170 7.40 -3.52 -6.49
N ALA A 171 7.31 -3.01 -7.73
CA ALA A 171 6.35 -1.98 -8.10
C ALA A 171 4.90 -2.45 -7.93
N ASP A 172 4.61 -3.70 -8.33
CA ASP A 172 3.29 -4.32 -8.16
C ASP A 172 2.94 -4.49 -6.69
N ILE A 173 3.91 -4.91 -5.89
CA ILE A 173 3.76 -5.04 -4.44
C ILE A 173 3.45 -3.67 -3.83
N GLN A 174 4.16 -2.62 -4.25
CA GLN A 174 3.96 -1.26 -3.74
C GLN A 174 2.60 -0.68 -4.17
N MET A 175 2.21 -0.87 -5.42
CA MET A 175 0.95 -0.36 -5.97
C MET A 175 -0.29 -1.11 -5.44
N SER A 176 -0.13 -2.31 -4.87
CA SER A 176 -1.25 -3.08 -4.34
C SER A 176 -2.06 -2.33 -3.28
N PHE A 177 -1.39 -1.66 -2.35
CA PHE A 177 -2.06 -1.01 -1.23
C PHE A 177 -2.93 0.20 -1.65
N PRO A 178 -2.46 1.17 -2.47
CA PRO A 178 -3.32 2.24 -2.95
C PRO A 178 -4.47 1.72 -3.82
N LEU A 179 -4.27 0.68 -4.64
CA LEU A 179 -5.33 0.14 -5.47
C LEU A 179 -6.37 -0.66 -4.68
N LEU A 180 -5.95 -1.37 -3.62
CA LEU A 180 -6.88 -1.95 -2.66
C LEU A 180 -7.70 -0.88 -1.94
N ALA A 181 -7.05 0.19 -1.49
CA ALA A 181 -7.73 1.31 -0.83
C ALA A 181 -8.74 1.98 -1.78
N LEU A 182 -8.38 2.16 -3.03
CA LEU A 182 -9.27 2.70 -4.07
C LEU A 182 -10.47 1.78 -4.29
N ASN A 183 -10.22 0.47 -4.47
CA ASN A 183 -11.27 -0.52 -4.70
C ASN A 183 -12.27 -0.59 -3.53
N GLN A 184 -11.78 -0.64 -2.29
CA GLN A 184 -12.64 -0.76 -1.12
C GLN A 184 -13.45 0.50 -0.83
N ARG A 185 -12.98 1.69 -1.24
CA ARG A 185 -13.61 2.99 -0.93
C ARG A 185 -14.44 3.57 -2.07
N ALA A 186 -14.02 3.37 -3.31
CA ALA A 186 -14.66 3.96 -4.49
C ALA A 186 -15.14 2.92 -5.51
N GLY A 187 -14.61 1.69 -5.43
CA GLY A 187 -14.80 0.65 -6.43
C GLY A 187 -13.96 0.89 -7.70
N LEU A 188 -13.88 -0.13 -8.52
CA LEU A 188 -13.11 -0.13 -9.78
C LEU A 188 -14.00 -0.38 -11.00
N GLN A 189 -15.32 -0.04 -10.94
CA GLN A 189 -16.28 -0.36 -11.98
C GLN A 189 -15.89 0.22 -13.37
N GLN A 190 -15.16 1.34 -13.37
CA GLN A 190 -14.69 2.00 -14.60
C GLN A 190 -13.21 1.70 -14.91
N MET A 191 -12.62 0.70 -14.22
CA MET A 191 -11.22 0.34 -14.32
C MET A 191 -11.06 -1.19 -14.46
N PRO A 192 -11.54 -1.79 -15.57
CA PRO A 192 -11.58 -3.25 -15.73
C PRO A 192 -10.18 -3.88 -15.76
N ALA A 193 -9.17 -3.22 -16.36
CA ALA A 193 -7.79 -3.74 -16.36
C ALA A 193 -7.19 -3.73 -14.95
N THR A 194 -7.41 -2.67 -14.18
CA THR A 194 -6.99 -2.57 -12.78
C THR A 194 -7.70 -3.61 -11.91
N GLN A 195 -8.99 -3.85 -12.13
CA GLN A 195 -9.73 -4.90 -11.44
C GLN A 195 -9.16 -6.28 -11.74
N LYS A 196 -8.93 -6.59 -13.02
CA LYS A 196 -8.30 -7.84 -13.45
C LYS A 196 -6.92 -8.03 -12.84
N TRP A 197 -6.12 -6.95 -12.82
CA TRP A 197 -4.80 -6.98 -12.18
C TRP A 197 -4.88 -7.32 -10.69
N LEU A 198 -5.81 -6.68 -9.93
CA LEU A 198 -6.03 -7.01 -8.53
C LEU A 198 -6.46 -8.45 -8.30
N GLU A 199 -7.29 -9.00 -9.16
CA GLU A 199 -7.70 -10.41 -9.11
C GLU A 199 -6.50 -11.32 -9.35
N THR A 200 -5.67 -11.02 -10.35
CA THR A 200 -4.43 -11.75 -10.64
C THR A 200 -3.46 -11.72 -9.45
N VAL A 201 -3.28 -10.55 -8.83
CA VAL A 201 -2.45 -10.39 -7.62
C VAL A 201 -2.96 -11.27 -6.49
N LYS A 202 -4.27 -11.26 -6.21
CA LYS A 202 -4.87 -12.04 -5.13
C LYS A 202 -4.78 -13.56 -5.34
N GLN A 203 -4.64 -14.01 -6.58
CA GLN A 203 -4.47 -15.43 -6.92
C GLN A 203 -3.04 -15.93 -6.72
N ARG A 204 -2.06 -15.04 -6.53
CA ARG A 204 -0.66 -15.45 -6.28
C ARG A 204 -0.56 -16.21 -4.95
N ALA A 205 0.11 -17.36 -4.98
CA ALA A 205 0.27 -18.17 -3.77
C ALA A 205 0.96 -17.42 -2.62
N ALA A 206 1.97 -16.59 -2.94
CA ALA A 206 2.66 -15.74 -1.96
C ALA A 206 1.74 -14.67 -1.35
N TRP A 207 0.84 -14.06 -2.15
CA TRP A 207 -0.19 -13.16 -1.62
C TRP A 207 -1.09 -13.88 -0.60
N GLN A 208 -1.57 -15.07 -0.95
CA GLN A 208 -2.46 -15.85 -0.09
C GLN A 208 -1.76 -16.25 1.22
N ARG A 209 -0.48 -16.67 1.16
CA ARG A 209 0.31 -16.94 2.36
C ARG A 209 0.50 -15.68 3.21
N ALA A 210 0.78 -14.53 2.59
CA ALA A 210 0.91 -13.26 3.31
C ALA A 210 -0.40 -12.86 4.03
N ILE A 211 -1.57 -13.10 3.43
CA ILE A 211 -2.89 -12.91 4.07
C ILE A 211 -3.06 -13.88 5.26
N GLN A 212 -2.71 -15.16 5.09
CA GLN A 212 -2.77 -16.13 6.19
C GLN A 212 -1.88 -15.71 7.37
N GLN A 213 -0.70 -15.20 7.07
CA GLN A 213 0.27 -14.76 8.07
C GLN A 213 -0.07 -13.40 8.68
N GLY A 214 -0.54 -12.43 7.93
CA GLY A 214 -0.77 -11.05 8.37
C GLY A 214 -2.22 -10.71 8.72
N GLY A 215 -3.18 -11.54 8.30
CA GLY A 215 -4.60 -11.23 8.34
C GLY A 215 -5.06 -10.41 7.14
N ASP A 216 -6.38 -10.25 7.02
CA ASP A 216 -7.01 -9.49 5.94
C ASP A 216 -6.69 -7.99 6.01
N ILE A 217 -6.66 -7.36 4.83
CA ILE A 217 -6.48 -5.93 4.69
C ILE A 217 -7.84 -5.25 4.59
N ASN A 218 -8.31 -4.67 5.69
CA ASN A 218 -9.52 -3.85 5.70
C ASN A 218 -9.14 -2.36 5.75
N LEU A 219 -9.45 -1.63 4.68
CA LEU A 219 -9.14 -0.20 4.51
C LEU A 219 -10.41 0.66 4.40
N GLN A 220 -11.57 0.10 4.72
CA GLN A 220 -12.85 0.80 4.66
C GLN A 220 -13.05 1.80 5.81
N GLY A 221 -12.29 1.66 6.90
CA GLY A 221 -12.36 2.31 8.19
C GLY A 221 -12.44 3.80 8.32
#